data_65f2015908d38045d0cc73b00d097736
#
_entry.id   65f2015908d38045d0cc73b00d097736
#
_cell.length_a   1.000
_cell.length_b   1.000
_cell.length_c   1.000
_cell.angle_alpha   90.00
_cell.angle_beta   90.00
_cell.angle_gamma   90.00
#
_symmetry.space_group_name_H-M   'P 1'
#
loop_
_entity.id
_entity.type
_entity.pdbx_description
1 polymer ?
#
loop_
_entity_poly.entity_id
_entity_poly.type
_entity_poly.pdbx_seq_one_letter_code
_entity_poly.pdbx_strand_id
1 'polypeptide(L)'
;MAGEKILVVDDEEMIRDLCYHILSAEGYQVSMAPNGPAALEELAHNPADLLITDIKMPGVDGLELFERVKKTGHDIVTVFITGHGTLDTAIEALMRGVDGFVLKPFTEGELLGTVDRAITRSRLQKENIRLKALIPLFEISKLLVTEFDLAGLFRIITEVLVHEFSADRLSLMLADESTGDLLIRASHGLPADLAMKARRREGEGVSGLVLKNGKPLIISNGRHPDPDVVNALNQENMPVSSMSVPLIGKNKVFGVLNISKFSVPPFTTSDLQIATILSSQVVTAMENARLFDNLRENYLRTVQALVAAVEAKDPYTRWHSTNVAKYAVSIARDMGISPSHLEEIHIASILHDVGKIGISERIISKPDRLSREEFEVMKDHPGHGIRILDPIGFSPAIMNAIYQHHERYDGNGYPQGLGGEEITLSARILTVADTIDAMLSERPYRGTISSEEVLLELQRESGKQFDPGVAEAAQRLIRNGLLNVGMQRYHQHASGSQDNEKKSSS
;
A
#
# COMPACT_ATOMS: atom_id res chain seq x y z
N MET A 1 -13.76 -28.10 -26.25
CA MET A 1 -14.85 -27.32 -25.64
C MET A 1 -15.60 -28.31 -24.79
N ALA A 2 -15.35 -28.39 -23.53
CA ALA A 2 -16.03 -29.34 -22.68
C ALA A 2 -15.84 -28.93 -21.25
N GLY A 3 -16.91 -28.72 -20.56
CA GLY A 3 -16.87 -28.53 -19.13
C GLY A 3 -17.84 -27.55 -18.53
N GLU A 4 -18.60 -26.79 -19.34
CA GLU A 4 -19.65 -25.95 -18.77
C GLU A 4 -20.74 -26.80 -18.18
N LYS A 5 -21.21 -26.39 -16.99
CA LYS A 5 -22.28 -27.00 -16.24
C LYS A 5 -23.59 -26.35 -16.63
N ILE A 6 -24.53 -27.16 -17.10
CA ILE A 6 -25.85 -26.70 -17.51
C ILE A 6 -26.90 -27.34 -16.60
N LEU A 7 -27.78 -26.54 -16.01
CA LEU A 7 -28.95 -27.00 -15.30
C LEU A 7 -30.19 -26.86 -16.22
N VAL A 8 -30.87 -27.96 -16.48
CA VAL A 8 -32.12 -28.00 -17.26
C VAL A 8 -33.28 -28.14 -16.30
N VAL A 9 -34.27 -27.24 -16.41
CA VAL A 9 -35.44 -27.18 -15.55
C VAL A 9 -36.71 -27.18 -16.41
N ASP A 10 -37.51 -28.23 -16.34
CA ASP A 10 -38.75 -28.34 -17.07
C ASP A 10 -39.65 -29.33 -16.28
N ASP A 11 -40.94 -29.12 -16.24
CA ASP A 11 -41.85 -30.04 -15.57
C ASP A 11 -42.12 -31.31 -16.41
N GLU A 12 -41.92 -31.24 -17.73
CA GLU A 12 -42.04 -32.39 -18.66
C GLU A 12 -40.74 -33.22 -18.67
N GLU A 13 -40.78 -34.46 -18.16
CA GLU A 13 -39.66 -35.40 -18.12
C GLU A 13 -39.05 -35.64 -19.51
N MET A 14 -39.90 -35.78 -20.54
CA MET A 14 -39.46 -35.99 -21.91
C MET A 14 -38.58 -34.83 -22.44
N ILE A 15 -38.90 -33.59 -22.08
CA ILE A 15 -38.13 -32.42 -22.49
C ILE A 15 -36.80 -32.39 -21.75
N ARG A 16 -36.80 -32.66 -20.44
CA ARG A 16 -35.55 -32.74 -19.66
C ARG A 16 -34.60 -33.80 -20.23
N ASP A 17 -35.11 -35.00 -20.52
CA ASP A 17 -34.32 -36.09 -21.09
C ASP A 17 -33.79 -35.75 -22.48
N LEU A 18 -34.63 -35.12 -23.33
CA LEU A 18 -34.21 -34.66 -24.66
C LEU A 18 -33.06 -33.66 -24.56
N CYS A 19 -33.21 -32.63 -23.72
CA CYS A 19 -32.15 -31.64 -23.51
C CYS A 19 -30.89 -32.29 -22.94
N TYR A 20 -31.02 -33.18 -21.96
CA TYR A 20 -29.92 -33.95 -21.39
C TYR A 20 -29.12 -34.69 -22.45
N HIS A 21 -29.81 -35.46 -23.31
CA HIS A 21 -29.16 -36.25 -24.37
C HIS A 21 -28.44 -35.36 -25.39
N ILE A 22 -29.09 -34.29 -25.85
CA ILE A 22 -28.51 -33.36 -26.83
C ILE A 22 -27.26 -32.67 -26.26
N LEU A 23 -27.38 -32.09 -25.07
CA LEU A 23 -26.30 -31.30 -24.48
C LEU A 23 -25.14 -32.19 -23.99
N SER A 24 -25.43 -33.37 -23.43
CA SER A 24 -24.38 -34.30 -22.99
C SER A 24 -23.60 -34.88 -24.18
N ALA A 25 -24.26 -35.10 -25.33
CA ALA A 25 -23.57 -35.53 -26.55
C ALA A 25 -22.53 -34.53 -27.05
N GLU A 26 -22.75 -33.24 -26.84
CA GLU A 26 -21.79 -32.14 -27.15
C GLU A 26 -20.74 -31.91 -26.06
N GLY A 27 -20.78 -32.68 -24.96
CA GLY A 27 -19.76 -32.67 -23.92
C GLY A 27 -20.02 -31.70 -22.76
N TYR A 28 -21.24 -31.15 -22.64
CA TYR A 28 -21.64 -30.37 -21.47
C TYR A 28 -21.93 -31.27 -20.26
N GLN A 29 -21.66 -30.74 -19.06
CA GLN A 29 -22.07 -31.42 -17.81
C GLN A 29 -23.49 -30.99 -17.46
N VAL A 30 -24.46 -31.89 -17.64
CA VAL A 30 -25.87 -31.56 -17.51
C VAL A 30 -26.44 -32.12 -16.22
N SER A 31 -27.06 -31.26 -15.40
CA SER A 31 -27.96 -31.66 -14.32
C SER A 31 -29.40 -31.26 -14.66
N MET A 32 -30.36 -31.90 -14.00
CA MET A 32 -31.78 -31.74 -14.31
C MET A 32 -32.58 -31.49 -13.03
N ALA A 33 -33.59 -30.63 -13.11
CA ALA A 33 -34.55 -30.42 -12.05
C ALA A 33 -35.99 -30.39 -12.58
N PRO A 34 -36.95 -30.97 -11.87
CA PRO A 34 -38.33 -31.07 -12.35
C PRO A 34 -39.17 -29.80 -12.08
N ASN A 35 -38.64 -28.82 -11.34
CA ASN A 35 -39.37 -27.60 -10.97
C ASN A 35 -38.42 -26.55 -10.38
N GLY A 36 -38.90 -25.32 -10.18
CA GLY A 36 -38.12 -24.21 -9.64
C GLY A 36 -37.54 -24.45 -8.25
N PRO A 37 -38.26 -24.97 -7.26
CA PRO A 37 -37.67 -25.29 -5.94
C PRO A 37 -36.50 -26.25 -5.99
N ALA A 38 -36.64 -27.36 -6.75
CA ALA A 38 -35.55 -28.33 -6.94
C ALA A 38 -34.37 -27.73 -7.68
N ALA A 39 -34.59 -26.81 -8.63
CA ALA A 39 -33.55 -26.09 -9.32
C ALA A 39 -32.77 -25.17 -8.38
N LEU A 40 -33.43 -24.45 -7.46
CA LEU A 40 -32.78 -23.60 -6.47
C LEU A 40 -31.92 -24.40 -5.48
N GLU A 41 -32.40 -25.58 -5.07
CA GLU A 41 -31.66 -26.50 -4.21
C GLU A 41 -30.41 -27.05 -4.93
N GLU A 42 -30.57 -27.47 -6.19
CA GLU A 42 -29.45 -27.94 -7.01
C GLU A 42 -28.39 -26.88 -7.21
N LEU A 43 -28.77 -25.63 -7.55
CA LEU A 43 -27.86 -24.52 -7.72
C LEU A 43 -27.11 -24.13 -6.44
N ALA A 44 -27.71 -24.34 -5.29
CA ALA A 44 -27.06 -24.09 -3.99
C ALA A 44 -25.92 -25.07 -3.69
N HIS A 45 -26.05 -26.34 -4.18
CA HIS A 45 -25.05 -27.38 -3.97
C HIS A 45 -24.06 -27.48 -5.14
N ASN A 46 -24.57 -27.36 -6.37
CA ASN A 46 -23.84 -27.50 -7.61
C ASN A 46 -24.05 -26.26 -8.50
N PRO A 47 -23.22 -25.20 -8.38
CA PRO A 47 -23.34 -24.03 -9.24
C PRO A 47 -23.24 -24.42 -10.73
N ALA A 48 -24.14 -23.87 -11.54
CA ALA A 48 -24.14 -24.05 -12.99
C ALA A 48 -23.71 -22.77 -13.71
N ASP A 49 -23.13 -22.93 -14.92
CA ASP A 49 -22.72 -21.84 -15.80
C ASP A 49 -23.90 -21.33 -16.63
N LEU A 50 -24.83 -22.22 -16.95
CA LEU A 50 -26.01 -21.92 -17.74
C LEU A 50 -27.25 -22.62 -17.16
N LEU A 51 -28.35 -21.87 -17.11
CA LEU A 51 -29.70 -22.35 -16.72
C LEU A 51 -30.56 -22.37 -17.98
N ILE A 52 -31.14 -23.54 -18.26
CA ILE A 52 -32.19 -23.69 -19.25
C ILE A 52 -33.49 -23.97 -18.48
N THR A 53 -34.51 -23.16 -18.65
CA THR A 53 -35.75 -23.35 -17.91
C THR A 53 -36.99 -23.13 -18.78
N ASP A 54 -38.03 -23.95 -18.58
CA ASP A 54 -39.33 -23.60 -19.13
C ASP A 54 -39.87 -22.34 -18.43
N ILE A 55 -40.59 -21.52 -19.19
CA ILE A 55 -41.26 -20.34 -18.65
C ILE A 55 -42.44 -20.73 -17.79
N LYS A 56 -43.24 -21.71 -18.24
CA LYS A 56 -44.48 -22.10 -17.58
C LYS A 56 -44.33 -23.43 -16.85
N MET A 57 -44.09 -23.38 -15.56
CA MET A 57 -44.03 -24.55 -14.68
C MET A 57 -44.99 -24.38 -13.49
N PRO A 58 -45.53 -25.48 -12.94
CA PRO A 58 -46.34 -25.42 -11.74
C PRO A 58 -45.55 -24.90 -10.52
N GLY A 59 -46.15 -23.99 -9.76
CA GLY A 59 -45.52 -23.39 -8.56
C GLY A 59 -44.64 -22.23 -8.89
N VAL A 60 -43.32 -22.39 -8.81
CA VAL A 60 -42.34 -21.38 -9.21
C VAL A 60 -42.08 -21.47 -10.69
N ASP A 61 -42.55 -20.49 -11.46
CA ASP A 61 -42.35 -20.45 -12.90
C ASP A 61 -40.90 -20.03 -13.26
N GLY A 62 -40.55 -20.16 -14.55
CA GLY A 62 -39.20 -19.89 -15.02
C GLY A 62 -38.76 -18.42 -14.84
N LEU A 63 -39.70 -17.48 -14.95
CA LEU A 63 -39.41 -16.05 -14.72
C LEU A 63 -39.14 -15.78 -13.25
N GLU A 64 -39.93 -16.33 -12.35
CA GLU A 64 -39.71 -16.23 -10.91
C GLU A 64 -38.41 -16.94 -10.50
N LEU A 65 -38.10 -18.10 -11.08
CA LEU A 65 -36.82 -18.79 -10.85
C LEU A 65 -35.65 -17.91 -11.26
N PHE A 66 -35.67 -17.31 -12.45
CA PHE A 66 -34.65 -16.40 -12.96
C PHE A 66 -34.42 -15.20 -12.00
N GLU A 67 -35.54 -14.57 -11.57
CA GLU A 67 -35.45 -13.44 -10.64
C GLU A 67 -34.85 -13.84 -9.27
N ARG A 68 -35.18 -15.02 -8.77
CA ARG A 68 -34.61 -15.53 -7.51
C ARG A 68 -33.14 -15.84 -7.65
N VAL A 69 -32.71 -16.50 -8.73
CA VAL A 69 -31.28 -16.77 -9.02
C VAL A 69 -30.50 -15.50 -9.18
N LYS A 70 -31.02 -14.50 -9.88
CA LYS A 70 -30.37 -13.19 -10.03
C LYS A 70 -30.18 -12.48 -8.70
N LYS A 71 -31.12 -12.59 -7.74
CA LYS A 71 -31.00 -12.01 -6.39
C LYS A 71 -29.93 -12.68 -5.52
N THR A 72 -29.54 -13.91 -5.81
CA THR A 72 -28.44 -14.58 -5.09
C THR A 72 -27.06 -14.07 -5.48
N GLY A 73 -26.98 -13.24 -6.54
CA GLY A 73 -25.71 -12.68 -7.05
C GLY A 73 -24.93 -13.63 -7.96
N HIS A 74 -25.51 -14.77 -8.33
CA HIS A 74 -24.93 -15.67 -9.32
C HIS A 74 -25.13 -15.10 -10.73
N ASP A 75 -24.03 -14.89 -11.46
CA ASP A 75 -24.02 -14.46 -12.86
C ASP A 75 -24.13 -15.69 -13.76
N ILE A 76 -25.36 -16.27 -13.82
CA ILE A 76 -25.67 -17.47 -14.60
C ILE A 76 -26.32 -17.07 -15.93
N VAL A 77 -25.80 -17.62 -17.04
CA VAL A 77 -26.40 -17.45 -18.36
C VAL A 77 -27.76 -18.15 -18.37
N THR A 78 -28.81 -17.48 -18.83
CA THR A 78 -30.17 -18.07 -18.79
C THR A 78 -30.80 -18.12 -20.16
N VAL A 79 -31.26 -19.30 -20.53
CA VAL A 79 -32.01 -19.57 -21.76
C VAL A 79 -33.39 -20.10 -21.38
N PHE A 80 -34.44 -19.49 -21.92
CA PHE A 80 -35.80 -20.00 -21.75
C PHE A 80 -36.22 -20.96 -22.85
N ILE A 81 -36.94 -22.01 -22.46
CA ILE A 81 -37.69 -22.86 -23.38
C ILE A 81 -39.19 -22.56 -23.21
N THR A 82 -39.95 -22.44 -24.27
CA THR A 82 -41.38 -22.13 -24.16
C THR A 82 -42.21 -22.79 -25.28
N GLY A 83 -43.35 -23.40 -24.92
CA GLY A 83 -44.29 -24.04 -25.86
C GLY A 83 -45.38 -23.12 -26.42
N HIS A 84 -45.61 -21.95 -25.79
CA HIS A 84 -46.64 -20.98 -26.17
C HIS A 84 -46.05 -19.55 -26.14
N GLY A 85 -45.09 -19.31 -27.02
CA GLY A 85 -44.49 -17.97 -27.13
C GLY A 85 -45.35 -17.10 -28.06
N THR A 86 -46.16 -16.22 -27.50
CA THR A 86 -46.44 -14.98 -28.23
C THR A 86 -45.14 -14.19 -28.32
N LEU A 87 -44.90 -13.48 -29.42
CA LEU A 87 -43.74 -12.59 -29.60
C LEU A 87 -43.55 -11.69 -28.39
N ASP A 88 -44.64 -11.30 -27.74
CA ASP A 88 -44.68 -10.46 -26.55
C ASP A 88 -43.98 -11.10 -25.32
N THR A 89 -44.17 -12.42 -25.08
CA THR A 89 -43.51 -13.11 -23.95
C THR A 89 -42.01 -13.26 -24.16
N ALA A 90 -41.58 -13.49 -25.39
CA ALA A 90 -40.15 -13.53 -25.74
C ALA A 90 -39.49 -12.16 -25.62
N ILE A 91 -40.17 -11.10 -26.05
CA ILE A 91 -39.70 -9.69 -25.91
C ILE A 91 -39.60 -9.32 -24.43
N GLU A 92 -40.62 -9.66 -23.63
CA GLU A 92 -40.58 -9.39 -22.18
C GLU A 92 -39.40 -10.09 -21.48
N ALA A 93 -39.13 -11.35 -21.80
CA ALA A 93 -37.99 -12.09 -21.27
C ALA A 93 -36.64 -11.43 -21.66
N LEU A 94 -36.48 -11.02 -22.92
CA LEU A 94 -35.29 -10.31 -23.40
C LEU A 94 -35.11 -8.97 -22.70
N MET A 95 -36.18 -8.19 -22.47
CA MET A 95 -36.14 -6.92 -21.73
C MET A 95 -35.74 -7.10 -20.26
N ARG A 96 -35.97 -8.28 -19.68
CA ARG A 96 -35.53 -8.62 -18.31
C ARG A 96 -34.08 -9.12 -18.24
N GLY A 97 -33.39 -9.23 -19.40
CA GLY A 97 -31.96 -9.56 -19.49
C GLY A 97 -31.67 -11.06 -19.58
N VAL A 98 -32.53 -11.83 -20.17
CA VAL A 98 -32.33 -13.24 -20.51
C VAL A 98 -31.45 -13.35 -21.74
N ASP A 99 -30.54 -14.34 -21.77
CA ASP A 99 -29.51 -14.46 -22.80
C ASP A 99 -30.00 -15.15 -24.08
N GLY A 100 -31.10 -15.90 -24.01
CA GLY A 100 -31.66 -16.57 -25.17
C GLY A 100 -33.03 -17.25 -24.89
N PHE A 101 -33.67 -17.66 -25.95
CA PHE A 101 -34.90 -18.49 -25.86
C PHE A 101 -34.99 -19.48 -26.99
N VAL A 102 -35.70 -20.60 -26.74
CA VAL A 102 -35.97 -21.69 -27.68
C VAL A 102 -37.46 -21.99 -27.65
N LEU A 103 -38.11 -22.13 -28.83
CA LEU A 103 -39.54 -22.44 -28.94
C LEU A 103 -39.77 -23.94 -29.06
N LYS A 104 -40.69 -24.49 -28.27
CA LYS A 104 -41.19 -25.90 -28.42
C LYS A 104 -42.22 -25.96 -29.57
N PRO A 105 -42.14 -26.96 -30.46
CA PRO A 105 -41.10 -27.98 -30.58
C PRO A 105 -39.83 -27.42 -31.22
N PHE A 106 -38.65 -27.84 -30.73
CA PHE A 106 -37.35 -27.42 -31.21
C PHE A 106 -36.54 -28.58 -31.77
N THR A 107 -35.63 -28.25 -32.64
CA THR A 107 -34.61 -29.16 -33.15
C THR A 107 -33.35 -29.12 -32.32
N GLU A 108 -32.53 -30.18 -32.41
CA GLU A 108 -31.20 -30.23 -31.78
C GLU A 108 -30.35 -29.00 -32.15
N GLY A 109 -30.32 -28.65 -33.45
CA GLY A 109 -29.55 -27.49 -33.92
C GLY A 109 -30.02 -26.15 -33.37
N GLU A 110 -31.33 -25.97 -33.11
CA GLU A 110 -31.87 -24.72 -32.51
C GLU A 110 -31.49 -24.61 -31.02
N LEU A 111 -31.56 -25.70 -30.27
CA LEU A 111 -31.15 -25.72 -28.87
C LEU A 111 -29.64 -25.44 -28.76
N LEU A 112 -28.83 -26.23 -29.45
CA LEU A 112 -27.37 -26.08 -29.42
C LEU A 112 -26.91 -24.72 -29.91
N GLY A 113 -27.48 -24.22 -31.02
CA GLY A 113 -27.13 -22.91 -31.55
C GLY A 113 -27.51 -21.74 -30.61
N THR A 114 -28.57 -21.90 -29.81
CA THR A 114 -28.96 -20.88 -28.82
C THR A 114 -28.06 -20.93 -27.60
N VAL A 115 -27.75 -22.12 -27.08
CA VAL A 115 -26.83 -22.33 -25.95
C VAL A 115 -25.42 -21.80 -26.29
N ASP A 116 -24.90 -22.19 -27.47
CA ASP A 116 -23.55 -21.73 -27.89
C ASP A 116 -23.47 -20.21 -28.03
N ARG A 117 -24.46 -19.58 -28.66
CA ARG A 117 -24.52 -18.11 -28.77
C ARG A 117 -24.59 -17.43 -27.40
N ALA A 118 -25.40 -17.97 -26.48
CA ALA A 118 -25.54 -17.39 -25.14
C ALA A 118 -24.23 -17.50 -24.33
N ILE A 119 -23.59 -18.67 -24.33
CA ILE A 119 -22.28 -18.89 -23.66
C ILE A 119 -21.21 -18.04 -24.30
N THR A 120 -21.07 -18.04 -25.63
CA THR A 120 -20.07 -17.27 -26.34
C THR A 120 -20.21 -15.77 -26.07
N ARG A 121 -21.45 -15.26 -26.09
CA ARG A 121 -21.74 -13.86 -25.79
C ARG A 121 -21.31 -13.50 -24.35
N SER A 122 -21.64 -14.32 -23.37
CA SER A 122 -21.25 -14.12 -21.98
C SER A 122 -19.73 -14.13 -21.80
N ARG A 123 -19.03 -15.11 -22.44
CA ARG A 123 -17.56 -15.19 -22.43
C ARG A 123 -16.92 -13.93 -23.02
N LEU A 124 -17.35 -13.51 -24.21
CA LEU A 124 -16.81 -12.30 -24.85
C LEU A 124 -17.06 -11.04 -24.01
N GLN A 125 -18.21 -10.96 -23.36
CA GLN A 125 -18.50 -9.84 -22.46
C GLN A 125 -17.57 -9.83 -21.23
N LYS A 126 -17.37 -10.99 -20.59
CA LYS A 126 -16.43 -11.14 -19.45
C LYS A 126 -14.99 -10.84 -19.85
N GLU A 127 -14.57 -11.28 -21.04
CA GLU A 127 -13.22 -11.02 -21.56
C GLU A 127 -13.04 -9.54 -21.89
N ASN A 128 -14.03 -8.88 -22.50
CA ASN A 128 -13.98 -7.44 -22.77
C ASN A 128 -13.86 -6.60 -21.49
N ILE A 129 -14.60 -6.99 -20.43
CA ILE A 129 -14.48 -6.34 -19.11
C ILE A 129 -13.09 -6.52 -18.54
N ARG A 130 -12.52 -7.73 -18.62
CA ARG A 130 -11.15 -8.01 -18.19
C ARG A 130 -10.13 -7.17 -18.95
N LEU A 131 -10.24 -7.12 -20.28
CA LEU A 131 -9.33 -6.35 -21.13
C LEU A 131 -9.40 -4.85 -20.83
N LYS A 132 -10.60 -4.30 -20.64
CA LYS A 132 -10.77 -2.89 -20.23
C LYS A 132 -10.17 -2.57 -18.87
N ALA A 133 -10.18 -3.53 -17.94
CA ALA A 133 -9.57 -3.34 -16.63
C ALA A 133 -8.03 -3.44 -16.67
N LEU A 134 -7.43 -4.06 -17.72
CA LEU A 134 -5.98 -4.28 -17.79
C LEU A 134 -5.18 -2.98 -17.97
N ILE A 135 -5.68 -2.00 -18.72
CA ILE A 135 -4.96 -0.76 -18.99
C ILE A 135 -4.77 0.08 -17.73
N PRO A 136 -5.84 0.44 -16.99
CA PRO A 136 -5.70 1.15 -15.71
C PRO A 136 -4.90 0.36 -14.68
N LEU A 137 -5.03 -0.98 -14.70
CA LEU A 137 -4.31 -1.88 -13.81
C LEU A 137 -2.81 -1.83 -14.05
N PHE A 138 -2.38 -1.79 -15.32
CA PHE A 138 -0.97 -1.64 -15.69
C PHE A 138 -0.41 -0.28 -15.25
N GLU A 139 -1.19 0.79 -15.40
CA GLU A 139 -0.81 2.14 -14.94
C GLU A 139 -0.64 2.17 -13.42
N ILE A 140 -1.62 1.65 -12.66
CA ILE A 140 -1.52 1.54 -11.19
C ILE A 140 -0.29 0.70 -10.80
N SER A 141 -0.06 -0.44 -11.46
CA SER A 141 1.08 -1.33 -11.16
C SER A 141 2.44 -0.69 -11.46
N LYS A 142 2.56 0.08 -12.54
CA LYS A 142 3.78 0.81 -12.88
C LYS A 142 4.14 1.86 -11.83
N LEU A 143 3.15 2.49 -11.25
CA LEU A 143 3.31 3.55 -10.25
C LEU A 143 3.69 3.02 -8.87
N LEU A 144 3.32 1.76 -8.55
CA LEU A 144 3.76 1.08 -7.33
C LEU A 144 5.30 0.91 -7.24
N VAL A 145 5.99 0.97 -8.38
CA VAL A 145 7.46 0.85 -8.44
C VAL A 145 8.16 2.19 -8.24
N THR A 146 7.45 3.32 -8.42
CA THR A 146 8.05 4.66 -8.45
C THR A 146 7.67 5.54 -7.28
N GLU A 147 6.53 5.31 -6.64
CA GLU A 147 6.05 6.12 -5.51
C GLU A 147 5.94 5.26 -4.24
N PHE A 148 6.80 5.52 -3.28
CA PHE A 148 6.82 4.84 -1.98
C PHE A 148 5.96 5.56 -0.91
N ASP A 149 5.30 6.67 -1.27
CA ASP A 149 4.44 7.43 -0.35
C ASP A 149 2.95 7.14 -0.61
N LEU A 150 2.23 6.75 0.46
CA LEU A 150 0.78 6.49 0.41
C LEU A 150 -0.02 7.68 -0.11
N ALA A 151 0.37 8.90 0.20
CA ALA A 151 -0.34 10.10 -0.27
C ALA A 151 -0.19 10.28 -1.79
N GLY A 152 1.01 10.08 -2.32
CA GLY A 152 1.29 10.06 -3.76
C GLY A 152 0.49 8.96 -4.46
N LEU A 153 0.48 7.75 -3.88
CA LEU A 153 -0.28 6.61 -4.39
C LEU A 153 -1.78 6.92 -4.49
N PHE A 154 -2.39 7.50 -3.45
CA PHE A 154 -3.81 7.86 -3.46
C PHE A 154 -4.14 8.91 -4.52
N ARG A 155 -3.28 9.90 -4.72
CA ARG A 155 -3.44 10.92 -5.75
C ARG A 155 -3.48 10.30 -7.13
N ILE A 156 -2.53 9.44 -7.45
CA ILE A 156 -2.42 8.80 -8.76
C ILE A 156 -3.59 7.85 -9.01
N ILE A 157 -3.95 7.02 -8.03
CA ILE A 157 -5.13 6.15 -8.11
C ILE A 157 -6.37 6.99 -8.44
N THR A 158 -6.54 8.14 -7.76
CA THR A 158 -7.67 9.03 -8.00
C THR A 158 -7.66 9.56 -9.43
N GLU A 159 -6.52 10.02 -9.97
CA GLU A 159 -6.37 10.51 -11.33
C GLU A 159 -6.70 9.43 -12.38
N VAL A 160 -6.15 8.23 -12.21
CA VAL A 160 -6.41 7.09 -13.12
C VAL A 160 -7.90 6.72 -13.13
N LEU A 161 -8.52 6.60 -11.97
CA LEU A 161 -9.93 6.22 -11.88
C LEU A 161 -10.88 7.32 -12.37
N VAL A 162 -10.55 8.60 -12.16
CA VAL A 162 -11.31 9.73 -12.71
C VAL A 162 -11.28 9.70 -14.24
N HIS A 163 -10.12 9.46 -14.82
CA HIS A 163 -9.97 9.36 -16.28
C HIS A 163 -10.72 8.14 -16.83
N GLU A 164 -10.54 6.96 -16.25
CA GLU A 164 -11.16 5.71 -16.72
C GLU A 164 -12.69 5.78 -16.73
N PHE A 165 -13.27 6.29 -15.65
CA PHE A 165 -14.73 6.38 -15.53
C PHE A 165 -15.30 7.71 -16.02
N SER A 166 -14.48 8.64 -16.52
CA SER A 166 -14.88 10.02 -16.84
C SER A 166 -15.73 10.61 -15.71
N ALA A 167 -15.22 10.49 -14.49
CA ALA A 167 -15.95 10.85 -13.29
C ALA A 167 -15.87 12.37 -13.01
N ASP A 168 -16.99 12.99 -12.67
CA ASP A 168 -17.02 14.39 -12.23
C ASP A 168 -16.62 14.50 -10.74
N ARG A 169 -16.87 13.44 -9.97
CA ARG A 169 -16.52 13.37 -8.55
C ARG A 169 -16.07 11.98 -8.16
N LEU A 170 -14.99 11.91 -7.39
CA LEU A 170 -14.47 10.68 -6.81
C LEU A 170 -14.04 10.93 -5.37
N SER A 171 -14.26 9.96 -4.47
CA SER A 171 -13.69 9.93 -3.14
C SER A 171 -13.22 8.53 -2.76
N LEU A 172 -12.00 8.44 -2.31
CA LEU A 172 -11.41 7.26 -1.68
C LEU A 172 -11.51 7.44 -0.17
N MET A 173 -12.36 6.66 0.47
CA MET A 173 -12.57 6.70 1.91
C MET A 173 -11.98 5.45 2.56
N LEU A 174 -11.19 5.63 3.62
CA LEU A 174 -10.65 4.52 4.41
C LEU A 174 -11.19 4.56 5.83
N ALA A 175 -11.41 3.38 6.40
CA ALA A 175 -11.78 3.23 7.79
C ALA A 175 -10.59 3.57 8.70
N ASP A 176 -10.77 4.48 9.63
CA ASP A 176 -9.81 4.81 10.67
C ASP A 176 -9.68 3.63 11.65
N GLU A 177 -8.48 3.21 11.95
CA GLU A 177 -8.24 2.02 12.79
C GLU A 177 -8.69 2.19 14.24
N SER A 178 -8.74 3.43 14.73
CA SER A 178 -9.08 3.72 16.13
C SER A 178 -10.59 3.91 16.34
N THR A 179 -11.28 4.52 15.36
CA THR A 179 -12.70 4.89 15.48
C THR A 179 -13.62 4.04 14.62
N GLY A 180 -13.09 3.40 13.56
CA GLY A 180 -13.88 2.69 12.55
C GLY A 180 -14.58 3.62 11.56
N ASP A 181 -14.50 4.93 11.71
CA ASP A 181 -15.14 5.90 10.84
C ASP A 181 -14.45 5.96 9.49
N LEU A 182 -15.21 6.05 8.39
CA LEU A 182 -14.70 6.32 7.07
C LEU A 182 -14.24 7.78 6.96
N LEU A 183 -12.98 7.99 6.60
CA LEU A 183 -12.37 9.29 6.34
C LEU A 183 -11.92 9.37 4.89
N ILE A 184 -12.12 10.51 4.23
CA ILE A 184 -11.61 10.74 2.88
C ILE A 184 -10.08 10.87 2.94
N ARG A 185 -9.38 10.03 2.17
CA ARG A 185 -7.92 10.06 2.00
C ARG A 185 -7.49 10.72 0.69
N ALA A 186 -8.33 10.59 -0.34
CA ALA A 186 -8.15 11.31 -1.59
C ALA A 186 -9.50 11.62 -2.21
N SER A 187 -9.60 12.70 -2.95
CA SER A 187 -10.82 13.07 -3.65
C SER A 187 -10.53 13.91 -4.89
N HIS A 188 -11.48 13.86 -5.84
CA HIS A 188 -11.56 14.71 -7.00
C HIS A 188 -12.96 15.32 -7.09
N GLY A 189 -13.08 16.57 -7.52
CA GLY A 189 -14.36 17.25 -7.70
C GLY A 189 -15.13 17.55 -6.41
N LEU A 190 -14.48 17.45 -5.24
CA LEU A 190 -15.02 17.81 -3.93
C LEU A 190 -14.32 19.06 -3.40
N PRO A 191 -15.04 20.02 -2.80
CA PRO A 191 -14.43 21.12 -2.06
C PRO A 191 -13.55 20.60 -0.92
N ALA A 192 -12.36 21.19 -0.74
CA ALA A 192 -11.36 20.73 0.23
C ALA A 192 -11.86 20.72 1.68
N ASP A 193 -12.66 21.70 2.06
CA ASP A 193 -13.27 21.81 3.38
C ASP A 193 -14.27 20.69 3.66
N LEU A 194 -15.05 20.27 2.66
CA LEU A 194 -15.96 19.13 2.76
C LEU A 194 -15.17 17.82 2.81
N ALA A 195 -14.11 17.67 2.01
CA ALA A 195 -13.29 16.48 2.01
C ALA A 195 -12.61 16.23 3.36
N MET A 196 -12.10 17.30 4.01
CA MET A 196 -11.46 17.19 5.33
C MET A 196 -12.42 16.89 6.47
N LYS A 197 -13.68 17.34 6.39
CA LYS A 197 -14.68 17.18 7.44
C LYS A 197 -15.55 15.93 7.28
N ALA A 198 -15.55 15.33 6.09
CA ALA A 198 -16.41 14.20 5.78
C ALA A 198 -16.02 12.97 6.61
N ARG A 199 -16.93 12.56 7.50
CA ARG A 199 -16.86 11.31 8.26
C ARG A 199 -18.15 10.53 8.04
N ARG A 200 -18.05 9.21 7.98
CA ARG A 200 -19.22 8.33 7.89
C ARG A 200 -18.99 7.11 8.77
N ARG A 201 -19.96 6.82 9.61
CA ARG A 201 -19.97 5.60 10.42
C ARG A 201 -20.44 4.41 9.60
N GLU A 202 -20.12 3.23 10.08
CA GLU A 202 -20.69 2.00 9.53
C GLU A 202 -22.22 2.08 9.53
N GLY A 203 -22.85 1.82 8.37
CA GLY A 203 -24.30 1.95 8.17
C GLY A 203 -24.80 3.38 7.88
N GLU A 204 -23.97 4.42 8.00
CA GLU A 204 -24.35 5.81 7.75
C GLU A 204 -24.17 6.20 6.29
N GLY A 205 -25.26 6.55 5.61
CA GLY A 205 -25.24 6.91 4.19
C GLY A 205 -24.83 5.74 3.30
N VAL A 206 -24.70 5.99 2.00
CA VAL A 206 -24.36 4.96 1.03
C VAL A 206 -22.99 4.32 1.31
N SER A 207 -21.98 5.13 1.62
CA SER A 207 -20.63 4.60 1.90
C SER A 207 -20.60 3.75 3.16
N GLY A 208 -21.33 4.14 4.23
CA GLY A 208 -21.43 3.35 5.46
C GLY A 208 -22.18 2.04 5.26
N LEU A 209 -23.21 2.00 4.39
CA LEU A 209 -23.89 0.76 4.00
C LEU A 209 -22.95 -0.18 3.22
N VAL A 210 -22.17 0.35 2.29
CA VAL A 210 -21.19 -0.43 1.52
C VAL A 210 -20.10 -0.97 2.44
N LEU A 211 -19.64 -0.19 3.41
CA LEU A 211 -18.67 -0.66 4.42
C LEU A 211 -19.24 -1.84 5.21
N LYS A 212 -20.49 -1.73 5.66
CA LYS A 212 -21.19 -2.76 6.46
C LYS A 212 -21.43 -4.05 5.68
N ASN A 213 -21.96 -3.91 4.45
CA ASN A 213 -22.45 -5.05 3.69
C ASN A 213 -21.38 -5.70 2.80
N GLY A 214 -20.27 -5.00 2.52
CA GLY A 214 -19.21 -5.46 1.62
C GLY A 214 -19.67 -5.67 0.18
N LYS A 215 -20.80 -5.07 -0.23
CA LYS A 215 -21.36 -5.24 -1.58
C LYS A 215 -21.29 -3.94 -2.36
N PRO A 216 -20.83 -3.98 -3.63
CA PRO A 216 -20.81 -2.80 -4.47
C PRO A 216 -22.25 -2.37 -4.85
N LEU A 217 -22.46 -1.08 -5.01
CA LEU A 217 -23.73 -0.48 -5.36
C LEU A 217 -23.59 0.42 -6.57
N ILE A 218 -24.64 0.44 -7.42
CA ILE A 218 -24.82 1.41 -8.51
C ILE A 218 -26.17 2.10 -8.34
N ILE A 219 -26.18 3.42 -8.39
CA ILE A 219 -27.35 4.26 -8.23
C ILE A 219 -27.50 5.09 -9.48
N SER A 220 -28.69 5.08 -10.09
CA SER A 220 -29.01 5.87 -11.28
C SER A 220 -30.22 6.76 -11.03
N ASN A 221 -30.09 8.07 -11.30
CA ASN A 221 -31.13 9.06 -11.10
C ASN A 221 -31.79 9.00 -9.70
N GLY A 222 -30.98 8.76 -8.66
CA GLY A 222 -31.47 8.65 -7.29
C GLY A 222 -32.34 7.43 -7.02
N ARG A 223 -32.29 6.41 -7.88
CA ARG A 223 -33.11 5.19 -7.75
C ARG A 223 -32.21 3.98 -7.50
N HIS A 224 -32.65 3.14 -6.56
CA HIS A 224 -32.06 1.83 -6.29
C HIS A 224 -33.19 0.87 -5.86
N PRO A 225 -33.12 -0.45 -6.19
CA PRO A 225 -34.14 -1.42 -5.77
C PRO A 225 -34.25 -1.61 -4.28
N ASP A 226 -33.13 -1.43 -3.55
CA ASP A 226 -33.07 -1.58 -2.09
C ASP A 226 -33.53 -0.31 -1.38
N PRO A 227 -34.59 -0.36 -0.53
CA PRO A 227 -35.10 0.79 0.21
C PRO A 227 -34.06 1.39 1.18
N ASP A 228 -33.19 0.58 1.77
CA ASP A 228 -32.15 1.07 2.69
C ASP A 228 -31.15 1.95 1.97
N VAL A 229 -30.81 1.62 0.72
CA VAL A 229 -29.95 2.47 -0.13
C VAL A 229 -30.67 3.78 -0.47
N VAL A 230 -31.95 3.73 -0.81
CA VAL A 230 -32.73 4.94 -1.13
C VAL A 230 -32.83 5.87 0.09
N ASN A 231 -33.06 5.30 1.28
CA ASN A 231 -33.12 6.07 2.53
C ASN A 231 -31.75 6.69 2.91
N ALA A 232 -30.66 6.08 2.50
CA ALA A 232 -29.31 6.55 2.75
C ALA A 232 -28.84 7.66 1.78
N LEU A 233 -29.63 7.96 0.73
CA LEU A 233 -29.30 9.00 -0.25
C LEU A 233 -29.52 10.39 0.35
N ASN A 234 -28.52 11.26 0.21
CA ASN A 234 -28.69 12.68 0.45
C ASN A 234 -29.35 13.31 -0.80
N GLN A 235 -30.50 13.94 -0.63
CA GLN A 235 -31.29 14.51 -1.72
C GLN A 235 -30.70 15.81 -2.28
N GLU A 236 -29.77 16.45 -1.60
CA GLU A 236 -29.11 17.66 -2.09
C GLU A 236 -27.96 17.31 -3.08
N ASN A 237 -28.01 17.87 -4.28
CA ASN A 237 -26.95 17.74 -5.29
C ASN A 237 -26.71 16.29 -5.80
N MET A 238 -27.79 15.58 -6.14
CA MET A 238 -27.71 14.19 -6.58
C MET A 238 -27.05 14.07 -7.95
N PRO A 239 -26.07 13.15 -8.10
CA PRO A 239 -25.49 12.83 -9.41
C PRO A 239 -26.50 12.07 -10.28
N VAL A 240 -26.32 12.16 -11.60
CA VAL A 240 -27.08 11.35 -12.58
C VAL A 240 -26.81 9.86 -12.32
N SER A 241 -25.57 9.52 -12.00
CA SER A 241 -25.22 8.15 -11.63
C SER A 241 -24.05 8.14 -10.66
N SER A 242 -24.07 7.17 -9.72
CA SER A 242 -22.97 6.93 -8.83
C SER A 242 -22.73 5.43 -8.59
N MET A 243 -21.47 5.09 -8.36
CA MET A 243 -21.04 3.77 -7.92
C MET A 243 -20.34 3.90 -6.58
N SER A 244 -20.62 2.98 -5.67
CA SER A 244 -19.89 2.85 -4.40
C SER A 244 -19.39 1.42 -4.28
N VAL A 245 -18.07 1.25 -4.23
CA VAL A 245 -17.39 -0.04 -4.31
C VAL A 245 -16.56 -0.26 -3.05
N PRO A 246 -16.73 -1.40 -2.36
CA PRO A 246 -15.95 -1.69 -1.16
C PRO A 246 -14.49 -2.00 -1.53
N LEU A 247 -13.57 -1.53 -0.71
CA LEU A 247 -12.16 -1.87 -0.74
C LEU A 247 -11.94 -3.07 0.18
N ILE A 248 -12.01 -4.27 -0.39
CA ILE A 248 -11.99 -5.52 0.36
C ILE A 248 -10.57 -6.07 0.42
N GLY A 249 -10.01 -6.20 1.64
CA GLY A 249 -8.77 -6.93 1.90
C GLY A 249 -9.04 -8.37 2.35
N LYS A 250 -8.01 -9.05 2.83
CA LYS A 250 -8.08 -10.49 3.18
C LYS A 250 -9.17 -10.83 4.19
N ASN A 251 -9.44 -9.98 5.18
CA ASN A 251 -10.34 -10.31 6.29
C ASN A 251 -11.39 -9.22 6.60
N LYS A 252 -11.33 -8.06 5.94
CA LYS A 252 -12.25 -6.95 6.24
C LYS A 252 -12.36 -5.97 5.07
N VAL A 253 -13.40 -5.14 5.13
CA VAL A 253 -13.52 -3.98 4.25
C VAL A 253 -12.67 -2.86 4.84
N PHE A 254 -11.66 -2.39 4.10
CA PHE A 254 -10.75 -1.31 4.52
C PHE A 254 -11.34 0.08 4.27
N GLY A 255 -12.29 0.16 3.33
CA GLY A 255 -12.82 1.45 2.92
C GLY A 255 -13.81 1.34 1.77
N VAL A 256 -14.13 2.47 1.18
CA VAL A 256 -15.10 2.59 0.09
C VAL A 256 -14.60 3.58 -0.95
N LEU A 257 -14.66 3.17 -2.21
CA LEU A 257 -14.45 4.02 -3.37
C LEU A 257 -15.80 4.49 -3.88
N ASN A 258 -16.03 5.81 -3.91
CA ASN A 258 -17.23 6.41 -4.47
C ASN A 258 -16.89 7.16 -5.75
N ILE A 259 -17.63 6.91 -6.82
CA ILE A 259 -17.47 7.50 -8.15
C ILE A 259 -18.81 8.06 -8.60
N SER A 260 -18.86 9.30 -9.07
CA SER A 260 -20.12 9.95 -9.47
C SER A 260 -19.99 10.72 -10.77
N LYS A 261 -21.07 10.70 -11.54
CA LYS A 261 -21.25 11.52 -12.76
C LYS A 261 -22.49 12.40 -12.64
N PHE A 262 -22.37 13.64 -13.09
CA PHE A 262 -23.48 14.59 -13.22
C PHE A 262 -23.96 14.73 -14.68
N SER A 263 -23.31 13.99 -15.60
CA SER A 263 -23.61 13.96 -17.03
C SER A 263 -24.05 12.56 -17.50
N VAL A 264 -24.70 12.49 -18.64
CA VAL A 264 -25.07 11.23 -19.32
C VAL A 264 -23.94 10.77 -20.25
N PRO A 265 -23.75 9.46 -20.49
CA PRO A 265 -24.57 8.34 -20.04
C PRO A 265 -24.29 7.94 -18.59
N PRO A 266 -25.27 7.35 -17.88
CA PRO A 266 -25.07 6.82 -16.53
C PRO A 266 -24.12 5.61 -16.55
N PHE A 267 -23.59 5.26 -15.39
CA PHE A 267 -22.78 4.05 -15.21
C PHE A 267 -23.61 2.80 -15.50
N THR A 268 -22.95 1.80 -16.05
CA THR A 268 -23.51 0.49 -16.38
C THR A 268 -23.06 -0.55 -15.36
N THR A 269 -23.68 -1.74 -15.40
CA THR A 269 -23.22 -2.90 -14.60
C THR A 269 -21.78 -3.30 -14.97
N SER A 270 -21.39 -3.14 -16.24
CA SER A 270 -20.02 -3.37 -16.68
C SER A 270 -19.03 -2.39 -16.04
N ASP A 271 -19.40 -1.14 -15.89
CA ASP A 271 -18.56 -0.13 -15.21
C ASP A 271 -18.39 -0.51 -13.72
N LEU A 272 -19.47 -0.98 -13.08
CA LEU A 272 -19.39 -1.45 -11.69
C LEU A 272 -18.47 -2.67 -11.54
N GLN A 273 -18.50 -3.60 -12.49
CA GLN A 273 -17.60 -4.76 -12.50
C GLN A 273 -16.13 -4.32 -12.68
N ILE A 274 -15.85 -3.41 -13.61
CA ILE A 274 -14.51 -2.84 -13.81
C ILE A 274 -14.05 -2.13 -12.53
N ALA A 275 -14.90 -1.28 -11.93
CA ALA A 275 -14.60 -0.59 -10.69
C ALA A 275 -14.29 -1.55 -9.53
N THR A 276 -14.99 -2.68 -9.47
CA THR A 276 -14.76 -3.73 -8.46
C THR A 276 -13.41 -4.42 -8.67
N ILE A 277 -13.03 -4.73 -9.92
CA ILE A 277 -11.72 -5.30 -10.25
C ILE A 277 -10.62 -4.31 -9.88
N LEU A 278 -10.74 -3.05 -10.26
CA LEU A 278 -9.76 -2.01 -9.96
C LEU A 278 -9.64 -1.75 -8.46
N SER A 279 -10.74 -1.80 -7.72
CA SER A 279 -10.75 -1.64 -6.26
C SER A 279 -9.92 -2.73 -5.56
N SER A 280 -9.92 -3.96 -6.05
CA SER A 280 -9.08 -5.04 -5.50
C SER A 280 -7.59 -4.77 -5.71
N GLN A 281 -7.22 -4.15 -6.83
CA GLN A 281 -5.84 -3.76 -7.10
C GLN A 281 -5.41 -2.55 -6.26
N VAL A 282 -6.30 -1.59 -6.06
CA VAL A 282 -6.08 -0.47 -5.14
C VAL A 282 -5.76 -0.99 -3.74
N VAL A 283 -6.52 -1.97 -3.23
CA VAL A 283 -6.25 -2.59 -1.93
C VAL A 283 -4.87 -3.26 -1.91
N THR A 284 -4.55 -4.04 -2.94
CA THR A 284 -3.23 -4.69 -3.05
C THR A 284 -2.09 -3.67 -3.05
N ALA A 285 -2.25 -2.57 -3.80
CA ALA A 285 -1.30 -1.48 -3.84
C ALA A 285 -1.09 -0.84 -2.46
N MET A 286 -2.18 -0.57 -1.76
CA MET A 286 -2.17 0.01 -0.41
C MET A 286 -1.52 -0.93 0.61
N GLU A 287 -1.86 -2.23 0.58
CA GLU A 287 -1.26 -3.24 1.47
C GLU A 287 0.25 -3.33 1.25
N ASN A 288 0.70 -3.33 -0.01
CA ASN A 288 2.12 -3.36 -0.35
C ASN A 288 2.86 -2.11 0.13
N ALA A 289 2.33 -0.91 -0.12
CA ALA A 289 2.91 0.34 0.36
C ALA A 289 3.01 0.35 1.89
N ARG A 290 1.95 -0.05 2.60
CA ARG A 290 1.94 -0.14 4.06
C ARG A 290 2.94 -1.17 4.59
N LEU A 291 3.07 -2.33 3.94
CA LEU A 291 4.06 -3.34 4.32
C LEU A 291 5.48 -2.82 4.15
N PHE A 292 5.73 -2.08 3.07
CA PHE A 292 7.03 -1.45 2.82
C PHE A 292 7.36 -0.39 3.88
N ASP A 293 6.42 0.49 4.20
CA ASP A 293 6.59 1.50 5.25
C ASP A 293 6.86 0.87 6.61
N ASN A 294 6.10 -0.17 6.98
CA ASN A 294 6.31 -0.91 8.23
C ASN A 294 7.69 -1.59 8.28
N LEU A 295 8.11 -2.19 7.17
CA LEU A 295 9.44 -2.82 7.07
C LEU A 295 10.54 -1.78 7.27
N ARG A 296 10.43 -0.63 6.60
CA ARG A 296 11.36 0.49 6.73
C ARG A 296 11.41 1.05 8.15
N GLU A 297 10.26 1.24 8.77
CA GLU A 297 10.19 1.71 10.17
C GLU A 297 10.82 0.70 11.15
N ASN A 298 10.51 -0.58 11.00
CA ASN A 298 11.11 -1.63 11.83
C ASN A 298 12.63 -1.72 11.62
N TYR A 299 13.10 -1.56 10.39
CA TYR A 299 14.50 -1.50 10.06
C TYR A 299 15.20 -0.33 10.80
N LEU A 300 14.63 0.90 10.70
CA LEU A 300 15.18 2.06 11.40
C LEU A 300 15.14 1.91 12.93
N ARG A 301 14.07 1.34 13.48
CA ARG A 301 13.99 1.04 14.93
C ARG A 301 15.05 0.03 15.37
N THR A 302 15.33 -0.97 14.54
CA THR A 302 16.39 -1.95 14.83
C THR A 302 17.76 -1.28 14.84
N VAL A 303 18.05 -0.42 13.87
CA VAL A 303 19.27 0.40 13.82
C VAL A 303 19.40 1.24 15.10
N GLN A 304 18.34 1.96 15.48
CA GLN A 304 18.32 2.77 16.70
C GLN A 304 18.54 1.94 17.98
N ALA A 305 17.97 0.75 18.06
CA ALA A 305 18.17 -0.14 19.20
C ALA A 305 19.63 -0.61 19.32
N LEU A 306 20.29 -0.92 18.20
CA LEU A 306 21.72 -1.25 18.18
C LEU A 306 22.58 -0.08 18.66
N VAL A 307 22.30 1.13 18.18
CA VAL A 307 22.99 2.35 18.62
C VAL A 307 22.81 2.57 20.13
N ALA A 308 21.57 2.48 20.62
CA ALA A 308 21.29 2.62 22.05
C ALA A 308 22.05 1.60 22.90
N ALA A 309 22.23 0.37 22.40
CA ALA A 309 23.03 -0.65 23.09
C ALA A 309 24.54 -0.28 23.17
N VAL A 310 25.07 0.37 22.11
CA VAL A 310 26.46 0.87 22.11
C VAL A 310 26.60 2.05 23.06
N GLU A 311 25.70 3.03 22.96
CA GLU A 311 25.72 4.23 23.81
C GLU A 311 25.53 3.90 25.31
N ALA A 312 24.80 2.81 25.63
CA ALA A 312 24.70 2.33 27.01
C ALA A 312 26.02 1.81 27.56
N LYS A 313 26.93 1.36 26.68
CA LYS A 313 28.26 0.82 27.06
C LYS A 313 29.34 1.92 27.13
N ASP A 314 29.15 3.00 26.38
CA ASP A 314 30.05 4.16 26.33
C ASP A 314 29.35 5.43 26.83
N PRO A 315 29.49 5.82 28.09
CA PRO A 315 28.81 6.99 28.67
C PRO A 315 29.07 8.31 27.98
N TYR A 316 30.15 8.40 27.19
CA TYR A 316 30.55 9.61 26.47
C TYR A 316 29.93 9.74 25.09
N THR A 317 29.22 8.73 24.60
CA THR A 317 28.65 8.68 23.23
C THR A 317 27.18 9.06 23.16
N ARG A 318 26.55 9.45 24.29
CA ARG A 318 25.16 9.91 24.25
C ARG A 318 25.03 11.09 23.29
N TRP A 319 24.24 10.92 22.23
CA TRP A 319 24.03 11.86 21.14
C TRP A 319 25.17 11.98 20.11
N HIS A 320 26.35 11.40 20.35
CA HIS A 320 27.48 11.41 19.43
C HIS A 320 27.10 10.93 18.04
N SER A 321 26.60 9.69 17.94
CA SER A 321 26.20 9.08 16.66
C SER A 321 25.16 9.93 15.91
N THR A 322 24.23 10.54 16.65
CA THR A 322 23.20 11.42 16.07
C THR A 322 23.80 12.73 15.54
N ASN A 323 24.73 13.31 16.25
CA ASN A 323 25.40 14.55 15.83
C ASN A 323 26.31 14.30 14.64
N VAL A 324 27.12 13.23 14.68
CA VAL A 324 27.98 12.82 13.56
C VAL A 324 27.13 12.63 12.29
N ALA A 325 25.98 11.96 12.41
CA ALA A 325 25.07 11.78 11.28
C ALA A 325 24.53 13.11 10.73
N LYS A 326 24.16 14.06 11.60
CA LYS A 326 23.72 15.40 11.18
C LYS A 326 24.82 16.14 10.43
N TYR A 327 26.06 16.13 10.96
CA TYR A 327 27.18 16.79 10.33
C TYR A 327 27.54 16.14 8.99
N ALA A 328 27.64 14.82 8.95
CA ALA A 328 27.96 14.06 7.73
C ALA A 328 26.94 14.32 6.60
N VAL A 329 25.64 14.25 6.91
CA VAL A 329 24.57 14.52 5.94
C VAL A 329 24.59 15.99 5.47
N SER A 330 24.89 16.94 6.35
CA SER A 330 24.99 18.36 5.98
C SER A 330 26.17 18.62 5.04
N ILE A 331 27.33 18.02 5.32
CA ILE A 331 28.51 18.09 4.47
C ILE A 331 28.25 17.45 3.11
N ALA A 332 27.67 16.23 3.11
CA ALA A 332 27.34 15.51 1.88
C ALA A 332 26.34 16.27 1.00
N ARG A 333 25.36 16.95 1.60
CA ARG A 333 24.38 17.78 0.89
C ARG A 333 25.03 19.02 0.26
N ASP A 334 25.93 19.69 0.97
CA ASP A 334 26.70 20.84 0.45
C ASP A 334 27.58 20.42 -0.73
N MET A 335 28.07 19.19 -0.73
CA MET A 335 28.83 18.59 -1.84
C MET A 335 27.96 18.09 -3.01
N GLY A 336 26.64 18.22 -2.96
CA GLY A 336 25.73 17.82 -4.05
C GLY A 336 25.47 16.32 -4.15
N ILE A 337 25.65 15.56 -3.09
CA ILE A 337 25.39 14.11 -3.05
C ILE A 337 23.89 13.82 -3.21
N SER A 338 23.55 12.78 -3.96
CA SER A 338 22.16 12.39 -4.25
C SER A 338 21.41 11.96 -2.98
N PRO A 339 20.06 12.11 -2.94
CA PRO A 339 19.26 11.74 -1.77
C PRO A 339 19.43 10.29 -1.30
N SER A 340 19.59 9.34 -2.23
CA SER A 340 19.83 7.93 -1.91
C SER A 340 21.14 7.71 -1.17
N HIS A 341 22.22 8.36 -1.61
CA HIS A 341 23.52 8.28 -0.95
C HIS A 341 23.54 9.06 0.38
N LEU A 342 22.73 10.13 0.53
CA LEU A 342 22.58 10.81 1.83
C LEU A 342 22.01 9.88 2.89
N GLU A 343 21.06 8.99 2.54
CA GLU A 343 20.52 7.98 3.46
C GLU A 343 21.58 6.95 3.87
N GLU A 344 22.39 6.48 2.93
CA GLU A 344 23.52 5.58 3.22
C GLU A 344 24.55 6.19 4.17
N ILE A 345 24.93 7.46 3.93
CA ILE A 345 25.83 8.20 4.80
C ILE A 345 25.22 8.37 6.19
N HIS A 346 23.93 8.68 6.27
CA HIS A 346 23.23 8.81 7.55
C HIS A 346 23.29 7.50 8.36
N ILE A 347 22.95 6.37 7.74
CA ILE A 347 23.00 5.06 8.40
C ILE A 347 24.42 4.69 8.82
N ALA A 348 25.41 4.87 7.93
CA ALA A 348 26.79 4.59 8.24
C ALA A 348 27.28 5.43 9.44
N SER A 349 26.91 6.72 9.48
CA SER A 349 27.29 7.62 10.56
C SER A 349 26.69 7.24 11.91
N ILE A 350 25.45 6.76 11.92
CA ILE A 350 24.79 6.28 13.15
C ILE A 350 25.44 4.99 13.65
N LEU A 351 25.90 4.11 12.76
CA LEU A 351 26.39 2.77 13.09
C LEU A 351 27.91 2.65 13.16
N HIS A 352 28.68 3.69 12.83
CA HIS A 352 30.14 3.61 12.65
C HIS A 352 30.87 2.96 13.85
N ASP A 353 30.40 3.25 15.04
CA ASP A 353 30.96 2.83 16.30
C ASP A 353 30.34 1.53 16.88
N VAL A 354 29.43 0.87 16.16
CA VAL A 354 28.71 -0.33 16.66
C VAL A 354 29.67 -1.44 17.11
N GLY A 355 30.83 -1.53 16.50
CA GLY A 355 31.85 -2.51 16.83
C GLY A 355 32.49 -2.34 18.20
N LYS A 356 32.31 -1.22 18.88
CA LYS A 356 32.73 -1.01 20.28
C LYS A 356 32.03 -2.01 21.24
N ILE A 357 30.90 -2.61 20.83
CA ILE A 357 30.30 -3.73 21.57
C ILE A 357 31.31 -4.84 21.82
N GLY A 358 32.20 -5.12 20.86
CA GLY A 358 33.24 -6.15 20.94
C GLY A 358 34.46 -5.76 21.79
N ILE A 359 34.59 -4.51 22.18
CA ILE A 359 35.73 -4.01 22.97
C ILE A 359 35.41 -4.08 24.46
N SER A 360 36.42 -4.42 25.29
CA SER A 360 36.26 -4.46 26.74
C SER A 360 35.90 -3.09 27.33
N GLU A 361 34.92 -3.05 28.23
CA GLU A 361 34.49 -1.81 28.91
C GLU A 361 35.66 -1.12 29.65
N ARG A 362 36.61 -1.89 30.15
CA ARG A 362 37.82 -1.34 30.79
C ARG A 362 38.66 -0.45 29.85
N ILE A 363 38.64 -0.76 28.55
CA ILE A 363 39.33 0.04 27.53
C ILE A 363 38.49 1.23 27.14
N ILE A 364 37.19 1.07 26.92
CA ILE A 364 36.28 2.10 26.46
C ILE A 364 36.14 3.21 27.52
N SER A 365 35.93 2.81 28.79
CA SER A 365 35.67 3.73 29.91
C SER A 365 36.96 4.18 30.65
N LYS A 366 38.15 3.87 30.09
CA LYS A 366 39.39 4.23 30.73
C LYS A 366 39.55 5.75 30.82
N PRO A 367 39.75 6.29 32.05
CA PRO A 367 39.86 7.73 32.22
C PRO A 367 41.19 8.34 31.71
N ASP A 368 42.21 7.52 31.55
CA ASP A 368 43.53 7.92 31.07
C ASP A 368 43.76 7.59 29.60
N ARG A 369 44.84 8.05 29.00
CA ARG A 369 45.26 7.67 27.65
C ARG A 369 45.43 6.13 27.58
N LEU A 370 44.97 5.55 26.49
CA LEU A 370 45.17 4.13 26.20
C LEU A 370 46.66 3.82 26.05
N SER A 371 47.10 2.65 26.58
CA SER A 371 48.42 2.13 26.26
C SER A 371 48.51 1.75 24.78
N ARG A 372 49.68 1.46 24.26
CA ARG A 372 49.86 1.04 22.88
C ARG A 372 49.10 -0.25 22.60
N GLU A 373 49.14 -1.19 23.51
CA GLU A 373 48.41 -2.47 23.37
C GLU A 373 46.89 -2.29 23.44
N GLU A 374 46.39 -1.44 24.33
CA GLU A 374 44.98 -1.12 24.43
C GLU A 374 44.49 -0.37 23.18
N PHE A 375 45.33 0.50 22.59
CA PHE A 375 45.00 1.21 21.37
C PHE A 375 44.95 0.25 20.18
N GLU A 376 45.83 -0.76 20.07
CA GLU A 376 45.72 -1.79 19.04
C GLU A 376 44.40 -2.58 19.15
N VAL A 377 43.94 -2.91 20.37
CA VAL A 377 42.63 -3.52 20.57
C VAL A 377 41.49 -2.61 20.15
N MET A 378 41.60 -1.28 20.43
CA MET A 378 40.59 -0.32 20.01
C MET A 378 40.48 -0.22 18.49
N LYS A 379 41.59 -0.35 17.75
CA LYS A 379 41.59 -0.34 16.28
C LYS A 379 40.79 -1.47 15.63
N ASP A 380 40.45 -2.51 16.37
CA ASP A 380 39.67 -3.64 15.86
C ASP A 380 38.17 -3.35 15.78
N HIS A 381 37.66 -2.25 16.40
CA HIS A 381 36.22 -2.01 16.42
C HIS A 381 35.58 -1.84 15.04
N PRO A 382 36.21 -1.25 13.98
CA PRO A 382 35.58 -1.23 12.66
C PRO A 382 35.35 -2.65 12.11
N GLY A 383 36.34 -3.54 12.33
CA GLY A 383 36.20 -4.96 11.95
C GLY A 383 35.13 -5.71 12.76
N HIS A 384 35.01 -5.41 14.06
CA HIS A 384 33.93 -5.93 14.89
C HIS A 384 32.56 -5.43 14.37
N GLY A 385 32.47 -4.14 13.99
CA GLY A 385 31.29 -3.51 13.43
C GLY A 385 30.81 -4.24 12.18
N ILE A 386 31.72 -4.52 11.24
CA ILE A 386 31.42 -5.27 10.03
C ILE A 386 30.85 -6.67 10.36
N ARG A 387 31.46 -7.41 11.29
CA ARG A 387 30.95 -8.75 11.68
C ARG A 387 29.56 -8.70 12.33
N ILE A 388 29.24 -7.65 13.07
CA ILE A 388 27.93 -7.46 13.70
C ILE A 388 26.87 -7.13 12.64
N LEU A 389 27.23 -6.32 11.64
CA LEU A 389 26.30 -5.79 10.64
C LEU A 389 26.12 -6.68 9.40
N ASP A 390 27.10 -7.57 9.11
CA ASP A 390 27.07 -8.46 7.94
C ASP A 390 25.77 -9.28 7.81
N PRO A 391 25.21 -9.87 8.88
CA PRO A 391 23.95 -10.62 8.78
C PRO A 391 22.73 -9.77 8.42
N ILE A 392 22.81 -8.44 8.56
CA ILE A 392 21.71 -7.51 8.27
C ILE A 392 21.62 -7.21 6.76
N GLY A 393 22.75 -7.34 6.02
CA GLY A 393 22.79 -7.16 4.58
C GLY A 393 22.77 -5.70 4.12
N PHE A 394 23.43 -4.80 4.86
CA PHE A 394 23.63 -3.41 4.43
C PHE A 394 24.36 -3.30 3.09
N SER A 395 24.13 -2.21 2.36
CA SER A 395 24.82 -1.96 1.11
C SER A 395 26.34 -1.90 1.30
N PRO A 396 27.13 -2.32 0.28
CA PRO A 396 28.59 -2.18 0.33
C PRO A 396 29.06 -0.74 0.64
N ALA A 397 28.31 0.28 0.22
CA ALA A 397 28.62 1.67 0.51
C ALA A 397 28.57 1.99 2.00
N ILE A 398 27.53 1.49 2.72
CA ILE A 398 27.41 1.63 4.19
C ILE A 398 28.53 0.86 4.88
N MET A 399 28.76 -0.40 4.50
CA MET A 399 29.75 -1.27 5.13
C MET A 399 31.17 -0.72 4.96
N ASN A 400 31.52 -0.25 3.77
CA ASN A 400 32.82 0.36 3.53
C ASN A 400 32.99 1.67 4.30
N ALA A 401 31.95 2.51 4.38
CA ALA A 401 32.04 3.75 5.16
C ALA A 401 32.31 3.47 6.63
N ILE A 402 31.64 2.46 7.22
CA ILE A 402 31.88 2.02 8.60
C ILE A 402 33.27 1.43 8.78
N TYR A 403 33.73 0.60 7.83
CA TYR A 403 35.03 -0.05 7.95
C TYR A 403 36.18 0.93 7.83
N GLN A 404 36.05 1.98 7.00
CA GLN A 404 37.10 2.92 6.60
C GLN A 404 37.07 4.27 7.35
N HIS A 405 36.15 4.49 8.31
CA HIS A 405 35.98 5.82 8.93
C HIS A 405 37.19 6.32 9.75
N HIS A 406 38.14 5.45 10.06
CA HIS A 406 39.40 5.78 10.68
C HIS A 406 40.60 5.75 9.71
N GLU A 407 40.35 5.57 8.42
CA GLU A 407 41.36 5.78 7.41
C GLU A 407 41.69 7.28 7.30
N ARG A 408 42.93 7.57 6.96
CA ARG A 408 43.45 8.92 6.80
C ARG A 408 43.81 9.18 5.34
N TYR A 409 43.53 10.37 4.89
CA TYR A 409 43.80 10.74 3.49
C TYR A 409 45.27 10.55 3.09
N ASP A 410 46.20 10.67 4.08
CA ASP A 410 47.65 10.46 3.93
C ASP A 410 48.09 8.96 3.98
N GLY A 411 47.15 8.02 4.13
CA GLY A 411 47.43 6.60 4.20
C GLY A 411 47.96 6.07 5.54
N ASN A 412 48.00 6.94 6.57
CA ASN A 412 48.50 6.60 7.91
C ASN A 412 47.35 6.18 8.86
N GLY A 413 46.16 5.84 8.29
CA GLY A 413 44.99 5.41 9.03
C GLY A 413 44.94 3.91 9.33
N TYR A 414 43.79 3.43 9.73
CA TYR A 414 43.48 2.03 9.95
C TYR A 414 42.03 1.73 9.57
N PRO A 415 41.67 0.47 9.30
CA PRO A 415 42.41 -0.77 9.48
C PRO A 415 43.24 -1.21 8.27
N GLN A 416 43.05 -0.62 7.07
CA GLN A 416 43.68 -1.07 5.82
C GLN A 416 44.88 -0.21 5.40
N GLY A 417 45.01 1.05 5.94
CA GLY A 417 46.03 1.98 5.52
C GLY A 417 45.81 2.58 4.14
N LEU A 418 44.52 2.72 3.75
CA LEU A 418 44.12 3.31 2.46
C LEU A 418 44.42 4.80 2.43
N GLY A 419 44.78 5.35 1.27
CA GLY A 419 45.05 6.75 1.07
C GLY A 419 44.26 7.38 -0.07
N GLY A 420 44.02 8.70 0.03
CA GLY A 420 43.41 9.49 -1.01
C GLY A 420 42.01 8.95 -1.42
N GLU A 421 41.83 8.74 -2.71
CA GLU A 421 40.56 8.27 -3.30
C GLU A 421 40.29 6.76 -3.14
N GLU A 422 41.24 5.98 -2.63
CA GLU A 422 41.00 4.58 -2.28
C GLU A 422 40.01 4.48 -1.11
N ILE A 423 39.94 5.52 -0.24
CA ILE A 423 38.96 5.67 0.80
C ILE A 423 37.63 6.10 0.17
N THR A 424 36.53 5.40 0.46
CA THR A 424 35.21 5.79 -0.05
C THR A 424 34.85 7.21 0.38
N LEU A 425 34.17 7.96 -0.50
CA LEU A 425 33.77 9.34 -0.19
C LEU A 425 32.91 9.42 1.10
N SER A 426 32.03 8.47 1.32
CA SER A 426 31.21 8.37 2.52
C SER A 426 32.08 8.22 3.79
N ALA A 427 33.14 7.43 3.74
CA ALA A 427 34.09 7.30 4.86
C ALA A 427 34.86 8.60 5.09
N ARG A 428 35.34 9.26 4.04
CA ARG A 428 36.03 10.56 4.14
C ARG A 428 35.16 11.65 4.78
N ILE A 429 33.84 11.66 4.42
CA ILE A 429 32.87 12.58 5.03
C ILE A 429 32.66 12.23 6.49
N LEU A 430 32.51 10.93 6.81
CA LEU A 430 32.29 10.43 8.15
C LEU A 430 33.46 10.76 9.08
N THR A 431 34.72 10.59 8.62
CA THR A 431 35.93 10.95 9.38
C THR A 431 35.94 12.43 9.79
N VAL A 432 35.56 13.34 8.90
CA VAL A 432 35.46 14.76 9.19
C VAL A 432 34.36 15.04 10.20
N ALA A 433 33.17 14.45 10.00
CA ALA A 433 32.02 14.65 10.88
C ALA A 433 32.25 14.11 12.29
N ASP A 434 32.87 12.92 12.43
CA ASP A 434 33.27 12.34 13.70
C ASP A 434 34.28 13.23 14.44
N THR A 435 35.31 13.73 13.75
CA THR A 435 36.29 14.63 14.33
C THR A 435 35.64 15.94 14.80
N ILE A 436 34.73 16.52 14.05
CA ILE A 436 33.99 17.71 14.46
C ILE A 436 33.26 17.47 15.77
N ASP A 437 32.47 16.36 15.86
CA ASP A 437 31.74 16.05 17.09
C ASP A 437 32.68 15.73 18.26
N ALA A 438 33.77 14.99 18.01
CA ALA A 438 34.78 14.70 19.01
C ALA A 438 35.48 15.96 19.58
N MET A 439 35.58 17.03 18.79
CA MET A 439 36.13 18.32 19.23
C MET A 439 35.12 19.15 20.02
N LEU A 440 33.85 19.06 19.67
CA LEU A 440 32.77 19.87 20.27
C LEU A 440 32.18 19.25 21.53
N SER A 441 32.26 17.92 21.67
CA SER A 441 31.80 17.22 22.84
C SER A 441 32.63 17.49 24.08
N GLU A 442 31.99 17.79 25.22
CA GLU A 442 32.64 17.90 26.51
C GLU A 442 33.30 16.56 26.89
N ARG A 443 34.60 16.56 27.04
CA ARG A 443 35.35 15.43 27.60
C ARG A 443 35.86 15.77 28.99
N PRO A 444 35.99 14.82 29.93
CA PRO A 444 36.38 15.09 31.32
C PRO A 444 37.68 15.88 31.47
N TYR A 445 38.52 15.94 30.44
CA TYR A 445 39.85 16.52 30.47
C TYR A 445 40.01 17.73 29.54
N ARG A 446 38.95 18.15 28.83
CA ARG A 446 39.05 19.26 27.86
C ARG A 446 37.74 20.04 27.80
N GLY A 447 37.79 21.35 28.02
CA GLY A 447 36.63 22.23 27.81
C GLY A 447 36.17 22.23 26.35
N THR A 448 34.99 22.78 26.11
CA THR A 448 34.43 22.96 24.77
C THR A 448 35.38 23.80 23.90
N ILE A 449 35.64 23.28 22.69
CA ILE A 449 36.47 23.93 21.69
C ILE A 449 35.64 24.97 20.93
N SER A 450 36.21 26.12 20.60
CA SER A 450 35.53 27.16 19.81
C SER A 450 35.41 26.75 18.34
N SER A 451 34.43 27.33 17.63
CA SER A 451 34.27 27.12 16.17
C SER A 451 35.54 27.49 15.39
N GLU A 452 36.29 28.51 15.87
CA GLU A 452 37.54 28.91 15.25
C GLU A 452 38.65 27.88 15.39
N GLU A 453 38.73 27.21 16.53
CA GLU A 453 39.69 26.10 16.73
C GLU A 453 39.33 24.88 15.87
N VAL A 454 38.03 24.58 15.67
CA VAL A 454 37.61 23.53 14.74
C VAL A 454 38.01 23.89 13.30
N LEU A 455 37.79 25.14 12.87
CA LEU A 455 38.20 25.62 11.55
C LEU A 455 39.71 25.50 11.32
N LEU A 456 40.52 25.87 12.33
CA LEU A 456 41.96 25.74 12.27
C LEU A 456 42.43 24.30 12.17
N GLU A 457 41.81 23.38 12.91
CA GLU A 457 42.10 21.95 12.85
C GLU A 457 41.79 21.35 11.47
N LEU A 458 40.59 21.64 10.93
CA LEU A 458 40.20 21.20 9.60
C LEU A 458 41.17 21.72 8.52
N GLN A 459 41.66 22.96 8.67
CA GLN A 459 42.63 23.53 7.74
C GLN A 459 44.02 22.87 7.88
N ARG A 460 44.49 22.64 9.11
CA ARG A 460 45.80 22.07 9.41
C ARG A 460 45.93 20.63 8.92
N GLU A 461 44.87 19.85 9.05
CA GLU A 461 44.84 18.43 8.75
C GLU A 461 44.28 18.13 7.36
N SER A 462 43.92 19.15 6.56
CA SER A 462 43.53 19.01 5.16
C SER A 462 44.67 18.43 4.32
N GLY A 463 44.39 17.42 3.54
CA GLY A 463 45.40 16.66 2.74
C GLY A 463 46.24 15.68 3.58
N LYS A 464 46.00 15.58 4.91
CA LYS A 464 46.62 14.58 5.80
C LYS A 464 45.59 13.65 6.37
N GLN A 465 44.94 14.07 7.44
CA GLN A 465 43.82 13.28 8.00
C GLN A 465 42.58 13.37 7.11
N PHE A 466 42.28 14.56 6.61
CA PHE A 466 41.02 14.86 5.92
C PHE A 466 41.23 15.05 4.42
N ASP A 467 40.21 14.59 3.66
CA ASP A 467 40.05 14.95 2.26
C ASP A 467 39.92 16.47 2.13
N PRO A 468 40.69 17.11 1.24
CA PRO A 468 40.65 18.58 1.08
C PRO A 468 39.28 19.11 0.69
N GLY A 469 38.56 18.42 -0.20
CA GLY A 469 37.23 18.83 -0.67
C GLY A 469 36.17 18.70 0.44
N VAL A 470 36.24 17.64 1.24
CA VAL A 470 35.35 17.43 2.38
C VAL A 470 35.62 18.44 3.50
N ALA A 471 36.91 18.68 3.79
CA ALA A 471 37.31 19.68 4.78
C ALA A 471 36.86 21.09 4.39
N GLU A 472 36.97 21.47 3.12
CA GLU A 472 36.49 22.74 2.59
C GLU A 472 34.97 22.89 2.69
N ALA A 473 34.20 21.87 2.35
CA ALA A 473 32.75 21.86 2.51
C ALA A 473 32.34 22.04 3.98
N ALA A 474 32.97 21.31 4.90
CA ALA A 474 32.73 21.45 6.33
C ALA A 474 33.04 22.88 6.83
N GLN A 475 34.19 23.46 6.43
CA GLN A 475 34.55 24.83 6.78
C GLN A 475 33.55 25.88 6.26
N ARG A 476 33.04 25.72 5.01
CA ARG A 476 31.98 26.58 4.46
C ARG A 476 30.75 26.59 5.34
N LEU A 477 30.27 25.39 5.71
CA LEU A 477 29.10 25.23 6.54
C LEU A 477 29.25 25.82 7.93
N ILE A 478 30.42 25.65 8.57
CA ILE A 478 30.72 26.23 9.89
C ILE A 478 30.73 27.76 9.80
N ARG A 479 31.42 28.36 8.80
CA ARG A 479 31.50 29.82 8.62
C ARG A 479 30.15 30.46 8.36
N ASN A 480 29.24 29.73 7.66
CA ASN A 480 27.89 30.19 7.36
C ASN A 480 26.90 29.95 8.50
N GLY A 481 27.31 29.37 9.63
CA GLY A 481 26.44 29.06 10.77
C GLY A 481 25.42 27.94 10.47
N LEU A 482 25.61 27.16 9.38
CA LEU A 482 24.74 26.08 8.97
C LEU A 482 25.08 24.77 9.68
N LEU A 483 26.31 24.57 10.13
CA LEU A 483 26.66 23.60 11.15
C LEU A 483 26.70 24.37 12.49
N ASN A 484 25.65 24.18 13.32
CA ASN A 484 25.61 24.76 14.66
C ASN A 484 26.69 24.11 15.55
N VAL A 485 27.88 24.70 15.53
CA VAL A 485 29.07 24.36 16.30
C VAL A 485 29.07 25.08 17.65
N GLY A 486 27.92 25.50 18.13
CA GLY A 486 27.82 26.27 19.39
C GLY A 486 26.59 25.85 20.19
N MET A 487 26.86 25.46 21.44
CA MET A 487 25.94 25.33 22.57
C MET A 487 24.49 24.91 22.24
N GLN A 488 24.22 23.63 22.11
CA GLN A 488 22.91 23.14 22.57
C GLN A 488 22.98 22.99 24.10
N ARG A 489 22.69 24.07 24.82
CA ARG A 489 22.21 23.96 26.19
C ARG A 489 20.88 23.27 26.14
N TYR A 490 20.86 21.97 26.42
CA TYR A 490 19.63 21.26 26.71
C TYR A 490 19.03 21.85 27.98
N HIS A 491 18.09 22.76 27.85
CA HIS A 491 17.20 23.12 28.94
C HIS A 491 16.47 21.83 29.34
N GLN A 492 16.84 21.32 30.50
CA GLN A 492 16.09 20.33 31.26
C GLN A 492 14.64 20.81 31.37
N HIS A 493 13.73 20.18 30.66
CA HIS A 493 12.33 20.11 31.05
C HIS A 493 12.22 19.12 32.23
N ALA A 494 12.77 19.53 33.38
CA ALA A 494 12.54 18.92 34.69
C ALA A 494 12.13 20.03 35.65
N SER A 495 10.98 20.66 35.39
CA SER A 495 10.32 21.51 36.42
C SER A 495 8.80 21.57 36.07
N GLY A 496 8.06 20.57 36.52
CA GLY A 496 6.62 20.51 36.31
C GLY A 496 5.93 19.43 37.11
N SER A 497 6.43 19.10 38.33
CA SER A 497 5.64 18.28 39.26
C SER A 497 6.15 18.39 40.71
N GLN A 498 6.18 19.61 41.25
CA GLN A 498 6.20 19.84 42.70
C GLN A 498 5.71 21.27 42.95
N ASP A 499 4.41 21.49 42.84
CA ASP A 499 3.69 22.59 43.51
C ASP A 499 2.16 22.41 43.38
N ASN A 500 1.66 21.31 43.93
CA ASN A 500 0.21 21.19 44.18
C ASN A 500 -0.14 20.29 45.40
N GLU A 501 0.69 20.36 46.44
CA GLU A 501 0.34 19.83 47.75
C GLU A 501 0.69 20.86 48.85
N LYS A 502 0.05 22.02 48.83
CA LYS A 502 -0.08 22.91 50.00
C LYS A 502 -1.10 24.01 49.73
N LYS A 503 -2.36 23.66 49.58
CA LYS A 503 -3.50 24.57 49.80
C LYS A 503 -4.79 23.75 49.93
N SER A 504 -4.88 22.94 50.97
CA SER A 504 -6.16 22.49 51.53
C SER A 504 -5.96 22.17 53.01
N SER A 505 -5.72 23.22 53.78
CA SER A 505 -5.97 23.25 55.25
C SER A 505 -5.81 24.70 55.70
N SER A 506 -6.89 25.43 55.54
CA SER A 506 -7.34 26.54 56.40
C SER A 506 -8.75 26.88 56.01
#